data_c141d0d04ada78205579daa5c9d82355
#
_entry.id   c141d0d04ada78205579daa5c9d82355
#
_cell.length_a   1.000
_cell.length_b   1.000
_cell.length_c   1.000
_cell.angle_alpha   90.00
_cell.angle_beta   90.00
_cell.angle_gamma   90.00
#
_symmetry.space_group_name_H-M   'P 1'
#
loop_
_entity.id
_entity.type
_entity.pdbx_description
1 polymer ?
#
loop_
_entity_poly.entity_id
_entity_poly.type
_entity_poly.pdbx_seq_one_letter_code
_entity_poly.pdbx_strand_id
1 'polypeptide(L)'
;MTLSILWFILIAVLWIGYLTLEGFDFGVGMILKILGRDERERRATLATIGPHWDGNEVWLLTAGGATFAAFPEWYSTLFSGAYIVLFIILLCLIVRVCAIEWRPKVNSQTWRDRWDWVHTVSAWLPSILWGVAFANLVQGMHIEVVQTSNGAVVPAAQVPADSLVPGAAHQITGGLLTMVTPFTLLGGAVTCLLFLNHGALFVALKTTGDLSQRALRMSRRLAPAATAVTAAWALWAQLAYSGSALSWIPLVIAAAGLIGSLLMGRSGNEGRAFALHFVGIAFAVVFIFAAMAPNVMRSSVDPAYSLTIQQAASADTTLLIMSVAAAVFVPGVLAYTIWSYKVFASRINVESINPDEGGLHPTLVRDSTQPEAHFGY
;
A
#
# COMPACT_ATOMS: atom_id res chain seq x y z
N MET A 1 19.41 -8.92 -19.85
CA MET A 1 18.11 -8.45 -19.30
C MET A 1 17.75 -7.22 -20.09
N THR A 2 16.60 -7.17 -20.73
CA THR A 2 16.14 -5.98 -21.46
C THR A 2 15.79 -4.85 -20.47
N LEU A 3 15.87 -3.58 -20.91
CA LEU A 3 15.54 -2.44 -20.05
C LEU A 3 14.08 -2.50 -19.57
N SER A 4 13.17 -3.03 -20.37
CA SER A 4 11.76 -3.23 -19.97
C SER A 4 11.61 -4.19 -18.79
N ILE A 5 12.33 -5.32 -18.77
CA ILE A 5 12.33 -6.26 -17.63
C ILE A 5 12.96 -5.59 -16.38
N LEU A 6 14.05 -4.84 -16.55
CA LEU A 6 14.65 -4.09 -15.45
C LEU A 6 13.62 -3.14 -14.80
N TRP A 7 12.90 -2.36 -15.62
CA TRP A 7 11.90 -1.42 -15.10
C TRP A 7 10.69 -2.11 -14.49
N PHE A 8 10.27 -3.25 -15.01
CA PHE A 8 9.23 -4.06 -14.38
C PHE A 8 9.64 -4.51 -12.96
N ILE A 9 10.89 -4.94 -12.78
CA ILE A 9 11.44 -5.29 -11.47
C ILE A 9 11.56 -4.06 -10.57
N LEU A 10 12.03 -2.91 -11.08
CA LEU A 10 12.14 -1.68 -10.31
C LEU A 10 10.77 -1.18 -9.82
N ILE A 11 9.74 -1.28 -10.66
CA ILE A 11 8.37 -0.96 -10.24
C ILE A 11 7.89 -1.91 -9.13
N ALA A 12 8.20 -3.22 -9.23
CA ALA A 12 7.92 -4.14 -8.14
C ALA A 12 8.60 -3.73 -6.83
N VAL A 13 9.87 -3.29 -6.89
CA VAL A 13 10.61 -2.77 -5.72
C VAL A 13 9.93 -1.51 -5.14
N LEU A 14 9.45 -0.60 -5.98
CA LEU A 14 8.72 0.58 -5.51
C LEU A 14 7.42 0.20 -4.79
N TRP A 15 6.67 -0.77 -5.33
CA TRP A 15 5.47 -1.31 -4.66
C TRP A 15 5.79 -2.08 -3.38
N ILE A 16 6.93 -2.78 -3.30
CA ILE A 16 7.42 -3.37 -2.05
C ILE A 16 7.64 -2.27 -1.02
N GLY A 17 8.35 -1.20 -1.38
CA GLY A 17 8.55 -0.05 -0.51
C GLY A 17 7.23 0.52 0.00
N TYR A 18 6.28 0.80 -0.89
CA TYR A 18 4.97 1.32 -0.51
C TYR A 18 4.19 0.38 0.42
N LEU A 19 3.96 -0.86 0.02
CA LEU A 19 3.10 -1.78 0.77
C LEU A 19 3.72 -2.25 2.10
N THR A 20 5.05 -2.21 2.23
CA THR A 20 5.71 -2.52 3.50
C THR A 20 5.79 -1.32 4.44
N LEU A 21 6.09 -0.14 3.94
CA LEU A 21 6.24 1.06 4.78
C LEU A 21 4.88 1.70 5.07
N GLU A 22 4.10 2.01 4.04
CA GLU A 22 2.76 2.53 4.21
C GLU A 22 1.79 1.52 4.83
N GLY A 23 2.05 0.21 4.66
CA GLY A 23 1.25 -0.86 5.24
C GLY A 23 1.17 -0.82 6.77
N PHE A 24 2.25 -0.48 7.46
CA PHE A 24 2.15 -0.29 8.91
C PHE A 24 1.49 1.04 9.29
N ASP A 25 1.60 2.09 8.47
CA ASP A 25 0.91 3.36 8.71
C ASP A 25 -0.61 3.18 8.60
N PHE A 26 -1.09 2.48 7.57
CA PHE A 26 -2.49 2.05 7.51
C PHE A 26 -2.88 1.21 8.72
N GLY A 27 -2.06 0.22 9.07
CA GLY A 27 -2.31 -0.64 10.21
C GLY A 27 -2.44 0.14 11.52
N VAL A 28 -1.58 1.12 11.78
CA VAL A 28 -1.67 2.03 12.93
C VAL A 28 -2.97 2.82 12.91
N GLY A 29 -3.35 3.37 11.75
CA GLY A 29 -4.62 4.06 11.59
C GLY A 29 -5.83 3.17 11.88
N MET A 30 -5.82 1.95 11.37
CA MET A 30 -6.90 0.98 11.55
C MET A 30 -7.10 0.58 13.02
N ILE A 31 -6.03 0.48 13.81
CA ILE A 31 -6.08 0.07 15.22
C ILE A 31 -6.16 1.24 16.20
N LEU A 32 -6.07 2.49 15.75
CA LEU A 32 -5.99 3.68 16.60
C LEU A 32 -7.05 3.70 17.70
N LYS A 33 -8.32 3.52 17.34
CA LYS A 33 -9.44 3.55 18.30
C LYS A 33 -9.64 2.22 19.05
N ILE A 34 -9.09 1.14 18.54
CA ILE A 34 -9.17 -0.18 19.19
C ILE A 34 -8.11 -0.28 20.30
N LEU A 35 -6.92 0.24 20.04
CA LEU A 35 -5.77 0.10 20.91
C LEU A 35 -5.64 1.26 21.90
N GLY A 36 -5.87 2.50 21.44
CA GLY A 36 -5.77 3.72 22.26
C GLY A 36 -7.02 3.94 23.12
N ARG A 37 -6.91 3.72 24.44
CA ARG A 37 -8.01 3.83 25.41
C ARG A 37 -8.33 5.27 25.79
N ASP A 38 -7.31 6.10 25.86
CA ASP A 38 -7.39 7.50 26.22
C ASP A 38 -6.64 8.39 25.22
N GLU A 39 -6.69 9.70 25.44
CA GLU A 39 -6.03 10.67 24.56
C GLU A 39 -4.50 10.50 24.53
N ARG A 40 -3.91 10.18 25.66
CA ARG A 40 -2.45 9.98 25.78
C ARG A 40 -1.97 8.80 24.91
N GLU A 41 -2.68 7.67 25.00
CA GLU A 41 -2.36 6.48 24.22
C GLU A 41 -2.62 6.67 22.73
N ARG A 42 -3.67 7.41 22.34
CA ARG A 42 -3.95 7.74 20.94
C ARG A 42 -2.87 8.65 20.36
N ARG A 43 -2.41 9.66 21.12
CA ARG A 43 -1.27 10.48 20.71
C ARG A 43 0.01 9.66 20.59
N ALA A 44 0.30 8.76 21.54
CA ALA A 44 1.43 7.87 21.46
C ALA A 44 1.36 6.99 20.20
N THR A 45 0.18 6.44 19.90
CA THR A 45 -0.05 5.60 18.72
C THR A 45 0.21 6.37 17.42
N LEU A 46 -0.36 7.57 17.28
CA LEU A 46 -0.12 8.42 16.10
C LEU A 46 1.32 8.91 16.00
N ALA A 47 1.96 9.21 17.13
CA ALA A 47 3.37 9.63 17.16
C ALA A 47 4.32 8.54 16.64
N THR A 48 3.92 7.25 16.63
CA THR A 48 4.75 6.18 16.07
C THR A 48 4.98 6.36 14.58
N ILE A 49 3.99 6.87 13.84
CA ILE A 49 4.05 7.10 12.40
C ILE A 49 4.44 8.54 12.04
N GLY A 50 4.28 9.48 12.98
CA GLY A 50 4.47 10.91 12.76
C GLY A 50 5.71 11.30 11.96
N PRO A 51 6.91 10.75 12.25
CA PRO A 51 8.13 11.08 11.52
C PRO A 51 8.27 10.44 10.14
N HIS A 52 7.39 9.51 9.76
CA HIS A 52 7.61 8.61 8.62
C HIS A 52 6.50 8.60 7.58
N TRP A 53 5.23 8.88 7.96
CA TRP A 53 4.06 8.73 7.11
C TRP A 53 4.17 9.46 5.76
N ASP A 54 4.67 10.69 5.75
CA ASP A 54 4.84 11.49 4.53
C ASP A 54 5.86 10.86 3.58
N GLY A 55 7.02 10.45 4.12
CA GLY A 55 8.04 9.75 3.35
C GLY A 55 7.58 8.39 2.82
N ASN A 56 6.69 7.71 3.53
CA ASN A 56 6.14 6.42 3.10
C ASN A 56 5.13 6.59 1.95
N GLU A 57 4.30 7.63 1.96
CA GLU A 57 3.38 7.93 0.85
C GLU A 57 4.11 8.26 -0.47
N VAL A 58 5.31 8.84 -0.41
CA VAL A 58 6.09 9.17 -1.62
C VAL A 58 6.41 7.93 -2.46
N TRP A 59 6.51 6.74 -1.86
CA TRP A 59 6.72 5.50 -2.61
C TRP A 59 5.58 5.22 -3.60
N LEU A 60 4.33 5.54 -3.25
CA LEU A 60 3.20 5.42 -4.17
C LEU A 60 3.31 6.37 -5.36
N LEU A 61 3.62 7.64 -5.09
CA LEU A 61 3.80 8.65 -6.14
C LEU A 61 4.94 8.25 -7.08
N THR A 62 6.03 7.75 -6.52
CA THR A 62 7.18 7.26 -7.30
C THR A 62 6.82 6.03 -8.12
N ALA A 63 6.08 5.07 -7.56
CA ALA A 63 5.62 3.88 -8.28
C ALA A 63 4.69 4.25 -9.44
N GLY A 64 3.72 5.14 -9.20
CA GLY A 64 2.81 5.66 -10.24
C GLY A 64 3.56 6.41 -11.34
N GLY A 65 4.44 7.36 -10.98
CA GLY A 65 5.24 8.13 -11.92
C GLY A 65 6.21 7.28 -12.73
N ALA A 66 6.87 6.30 -12.09
CA ALA A 66 7.74 5.36 -12.78
C ALA A 66 6.96 4.45 -13.74
N THR A 67 5.75 3.98 -13.34
CA THR A 67 4.88 3.21 -14.22
C THR A 67 4.43 4.04 -15.41
N PHE A 68 4.04 5.30 -15.20
CA PHE A 68 3.67 6.22 -16.28
C PHE A 68 4.78 6.41 -17.29
N ALA A 69 6.02 6.60 -16.84
CA ALA A 69 7.15 6.87 -17.71
C ALA A 69 7.72 5.61 -18.38
N ALA A 70 7.80 4.49 -17.66
CA ALA A 70 8.36 3.24 -18.19
C ALA A 70 7.36 2.40 -18.97
N PHE A 71 6.07 2.43 -18.58
CA PHE A 71 4.99 1.63 -19.15
C PHE A 71 3.72 2.46 -19.33
N PRO A 72 3.72 3.43 -20.26
CA PRO A 72 2.63 4.39 -20.41
C PRO A 72 1.28 3.72 -20.70
N GLU A 73 1.27 2.62 -21.46
CA GLU A 73 0.05 1.91 -21.75
C GLU A 73 -0.49 1.13 -20.54
N TRP A 74 0.38 0.52 -19.73
CA TRP A 74 -0.05 -0.05 -18.45
C TRP A 74 -0.70 1.00 -17.56
N TYR A 75 -0.02 2.16 -17.43
CA TYR A 75 -0.56 3.27 -16.65
C TYR A 75 -1.92 3.72 -17.16
N SER A 76 -2.03 4.04 -18.46
CA SER A 76 -3.27 4.56 -19.05
C SER A 76 -4.43 3.55 -18.94
N THR A 77 -4.19 2.28 -19.22
CA THR A 77 -5.21 1.22 -19.15
C THR A 77 -5.71 1.01 -17.72
N LEU A 78 -4.79 0.96 -16.75
CA LEU A 78 -5.14 0.77 -15.33
C LEU A 78 -5.88 2.00 -14.78
N PHE A 79 -5.33 3.20 -14.99
CA PHE A 79 -5.89 4.43 -14.43
C PHE A 79 -7.21 4.84 -15.06
N SER A 80 -7.44 4.57 -16.34
CA SER A 80 -8.74 4.83 -16.96
C SER A 80 -9.80 3.80 -16.57
N GLY A 81 -9.45 2.52 -16.54
CA GLY A 81 -10.42 1.46 -16.26
C GLY A 81 -10.73 1.27 -14.76
N ALA A 82 -9.74 1.43 -13.88
CA ALA A 82 -9.90 1.33 -12.43
C ALA A 82 -10.02 2.71 -11.75
N TYR A 83 -10.34 3.77 -12.50
CA TYR A 83 -10.23 5.15 -12.02
C TYR A 83 -11.03 5.42 -10.74
N ILE A 84 -12.24 4.84 -10.60
CA ILE A 84 -13.07 5.03 -9.39
C ILE A 84 -12.38 4.47 -8.15
N VAL A 85 -11.80 3.26 -8.23
CA VAL A 85 -11.08 2.63 -7.11
C VAL A 85 -9.86 3.46 -6.72
N LEU A 86 -9.07 3.87 -7.71
CA LEU A 86 -7.87 4.68 -7.50
C LEU A 86 -8.23 6.08 -6.98
N PHE A 87 -9.32 6.68 -7.44
CA PHE A 87 -9.80 7.96 -6.94
C PHE A 87 -10.26 7.86 -5.47
N ILE A 88 -10.95 6.78 -5.07
CA ILE A 88 -11.35 6.56 -3.68
C ILE A 88 -10.10 6.38 -2.80
N ILE A 89 -9.10 5.63 -3.26
CA ILE A 89 -7.82 5.50 -2.54
C ILE A 89 -7.18 6.88 -2.36
N LEU A 90 -7.03 7.65 -3.44
CA LEU A 90 -6.46 9.00 -3.39
C LEU A 90 -7.22 9.92 -2.43
N LEU A 91 -8.56 9.90 -2.48
CA LEU A 91 -9.38 10.69 -1.56
C LEU A 91 -9.15 10.27 -0.10
N CYS A 92 -9.05 8.97 0.18
CA CYS A 92 -8.73 8.48 1.51
C CYS A 92 -7.34 8.92 1.98
N LEU A 93 -6.33 8.91 1.11
CA LEU A 93 -4.98 9.39 1.44
C LEU A 93 -5.01 10.89 1.79
N ILE A 94 -5.65 11.72 0.98
CA ILE A 94 -5.81 13.17 1.26
C ILE A 94 -6.51 13.40 2.60
N VAL A 95 -7.61 12.71 2.85
CA VAL A 95 -8.40 12.85 4.09
C VAL A 95 -7.60 12.33 5.29
N ARG A 96 -6.79 11.29 5.13
CA ARG A 96 -5.90 10.76 6.17
C ARG A 96 -4.82 11.77 6.55
N VAL A 97 -4.19 12.43 5.59
CA VAL A 97 -3.23 13.52 5.84
C VAL A 97 -3.90 14.65 6.63
N CYS A 98 -5.09 15.10 6.19
CA CYS A 98 -5.86 16.09 6.94
C CYS A 98 -6.13 15.63 8.39
N ALA A 99 -6.44 14.35 8.60
CA ALA A 99 -6.70 13.83 9.93
C ALA A 99 -5.43 13.85 10.81
N ILE A 100 -4.28 13.48 10.29
CA ILE A 100 -3.01 13.52 11.02
C ILE A 100 -2.66 14.97 11.40
N GLU A 101 -2.70 15.90 10.43
CA GLU A 101 -2.27 17.28 10.59
C GLU A 101 -3.24 18.15 11.38
N TRP A 102 -4.55 17.94 11.22
CA TRP A 102 -5.54 18.83 11.82
C TRP A 102 -6.03 18.37 13.20
N ARG A 103 -5.91 17.08 13.51
CA ARG A 103 -6.27 16.52 14.81
C ARG A 103 -5.65 17.29 16.00
N PRO A 104 -4.35 17.63 16.00
CA PRO A 104 -3.74 18.35 17.11
C PRO A 104 -4.03 19.86 17.11
N LYS A 105 -4.60 20.43 16.04
CA LYS A 105 -4.75 21.90 15.90
C LYS A 105 -5.77 22.52 16.85
N VAL A 106 -6.76 21.75 17.34
CA VAL A 106 -7.80 22.25 18.24
C VAL A 106 -7.81 21.43 19.52
N ASN A 107 -7.75 22.12 20.68
CA ASN A 107 -7.82 21.50 21.99
C ASN A 107 -9.26 21.19 22.39
N SER A 108 -9.87 20.23 21.71
CA SER A 108 -11.24 19.75 21.94
C SER A 108 -11.28 18.24 21.76
N GLN A 109 -11.78 17.52 22.77
CA GLN A 109 -11.92 16.06 22.69
C GLN A 109 -12.86 15.63 21.56
N THR A 110 -13.96 16.36 21.37
CA THR A 110 -14.92 16.10 20.26
C THR A 110 -14.26 16.26 18.88
N TRP A 111 -13.39 17.26 18.72
CA TRP A 111 -12.62 17.48 17.50
C TRP A 111 -11.67 16.32 17.25
N ARG A 112 -10.89 15.92 18.25
CA ARG A 112 -9.93 14.80 18.17
C ARG A 112 -10.63 13.48 17.86
N ASP A 113 -11.76 13.20 18.53
CA ASP A 113 -12.53 11.96 18.29
C ASP A 113 -13.11 11.88 16.87
N ARG A 114 -13.53 13.00 16.29
CA ARG A 114 -13.98 13.04 14.88
C ARG A 114 -12.82 12.73 13.93
N TRP A 115 -11.66 13.35 14.14
CA TRP A 115 -10.48 13.09 13.31
C TRP A 115 -9.92 11.69 13.51
N ASP A 116 -10.01 11.10 14.70
CA ASP A 116 -9.66 9.71 14.94
C ASP A 116 -10.53 8.77 14.10
N TRP A 117 -11.82 9.00 14.00
CA TRP A 117 -12.71 8.21 13.14
C TRP A 117 -12.39 8.40 11.66
N VAL A 118 -12.17 9.64 11.24
CA VAL A 118 -11.80 9.97 9.86
C VAL A 118 -10.50 9.26 9.49
N HIS A 119 -9.48 9.33 10.35
CA HIS A 119 -8.20 8.63 10.16
C HIS A 119 -8.39 7.11 10.08
N THR A 120 -9.19 6.54 10.99
CA THR A 120 -9.44 5.09 11.00
C THR A 120 -10.13 4.63 9.71
N VAL A 121 -11.20 5.29 9.29
CA VAL A 121 -11.93 4.92 8.05
C VAL A 121 -11.03 5.08 6.82
N SER A 122 -10.29 6.20 6.73
CA SER A 122 -9.37 6.46 5.63
C SER A 122 -8.13 5.55 5.62
N ALA A 123 -7.88 4.79 6.68
CA ALA A 123 -6.87 3.72 6.70
C ALA A 123 -7.46 2.35 6.30
N TRP A 124 -8.69 2.02 6.74
CA TRP A 124 -9.35 0.76 6.41
C TRP A 124 -9.66 0.61 4.92
N LEU A 125 -10.24 1.65 4.34
CA LEU A 125 -10.74 1.58 2.96
C LEU A 125 -9.63 1.38 1.93
N PRO A 126 -8.50 2.14 1.93
CA PRO A 126 -7.37 1.86 1.05
C PRO A 126 -6.75 0.48 1.28
N SER A 127 -6.70 0.00 2.53
CA SER A 127 -6.18 -1.33 2.84
C SER A 127 -6.96 -2.44 2.14
N ILE A 128 -8.30 -2.33 2.05
CA ILE A 128 -9.14 -3.26 1.29
C ILE A 128 -8.92 -3.08 -0.21
N LEU A 129 -8.99 -1.84 -0.69
CA LEU A 129 -8.98 -1.53 -2.11
C LEU A 129 -7.65 -1.89 -2.79
N TRP A 130 -6.51 -1.69 -2.11
CA TRP A 130 -5.22 -2.16 -2.63
C TRP A 130 -5.17 -3.66 -2.79
N GLY A 131 -5.70 -4.43 -1.82
CA GLY A 131 -5.75 -5.89 -1.94
C GLY A 131 -6.64 -6.35 -3.09
N VAL A 132 -7.78 -5.71 -3.28
CA VAL A 132 -8.66 -5.96 -4.43
C VAL A 132 -7.94 -5.62 -5.74
N ALA A 133 -7.25 -4.48 -5.80
CA ALA A 133 -6.54 -4.03 -7.01
C ALA A 133 -5.40 -5.00 -7.39
N PHE A 134 -4.54 -5.37 -6.43
CA PHE A 134 -3.44 -6.32 -6.69
C PHE A 134 -3.95 -7.73 -7.02
N ALA A 135 -5.04 -8.18 -6.41
CA ALA A 135 -5.65 -9.45 -6.76
C ALA A 135 -6.21 -9.44 -8.20
N ASN A 136 -6.76 -8.32 -8.66
CA ASN A 136 -7.18 -8.16 -10.05
C ASN A 136 -6.01 -8.24 -11.04
N LEU A 137 -4.83 -7.72 -10.69
CA LEU A 137 -3.64 -7.86 -11.53
C LEU A 137 -3.23 -9.35 -11.68
N VAL A 138 -3.42 -10.16 -10.64
CA VAL A 138 -3.10 -11.60 -10.68
C VAL A 138 -4.18 -12.40 -11.41
N GLN A 139 -5.46 -12.16 -11.08
CA GLN A 139 -6.59 -12.87 -11.68
C GLN A 139 -6.76 -12.53 -13.17
N GLY A 140 -6.50 -11.28 -13.52
CA GLY A 140 -6.85 -10.68 -14.80
C GLY A 140 -8.11 -9.82 -14.71
N MET A 141 -8.10 -8.73 -15.46
CA MET A 141 -9.21 -7.78 -15.58
C MET A 141 -9.94 -8.01 -16.90
N HIS A 142 -11.16 -7.50 -17.03
CA HIS A 142 -11.93 -7.59 -18.28
C HIS A 142 -11.34 -6.61 -19.30
N ILE A 143 -10.21 -7.00 -19.92
CA ILE A 143 -9.45 -6.20 -20.87
C ILE A 143 -9.74 -6.72 -22.27
N GLU A 144 -10.03 -5.80 -23.18
CA GLU A 144 -10.12 -6.03 -24.62
C GLU A 144 -9.22 -5.04 -25.35
N VAL A 145 -8.80 -5.41 -26.57
CA VAL A 145 -8.13 -4.50 -27.49
C VAL A 145 -9.20 -3.88 -28.39
N VAL A 146 -9.35 -2.55 -28.32
CA VAL A 146 -10.38 -1.83 -29.04
C VAL A 146 -9.76 -0.81 -30.00
N GLN A 147 -10.38 -0.62 -31.16
CA GLN A 147 -9.98 0.45 -32.07
C GLN A 147 -10.48 1.79 -31.57
N THR A 148 -9.55 2.71 -31.35
CA THR A 148 -9.84 4.02 -30.75
C THR A 148 -10.71 4.92 -31.65
N SER A 149 -10.74 4.66 -32.96
CA SER A 149 -11.52 5.47 -33.93
C SER A 149 -13.02 5.15 -33.95
N ASN A 150 -13.42 3.93 -33.60
CA ASN A 150 -14.82 3.48 -33.70
C ASN A 150 -15.29 2.62 -32.51
N GLY A 151 -14.44 2.35 -31.54
CA GLY A 151 -14.75 1.51 -30.39
C GLY A 151 -14.95 0.02 -30.69
N ALA A 152 -14.64 -0.43 -31.91
CA ALA A 152 -14.77 -1.84 -32.29
C ALA A 152 -13.67 -2.68 -31.64
N VAL A 153 -14.04 -3.86 -31.13
CA VAL A 153 -13.08 -4.84 -30.58
C VAL A 153 -12.25 -5.42 -31.72
N VAL A 154 -10.93 -5.41 -31.58
CA VAL A 154 -10.00 -6.05 -32.53
C VAL A 154 -10.04 -7.55 -32.27
N PRO A 155 -10.27 -8.39 -33.30
CA PRO A 155 -10.24 -9.84 -33.14
C PRO A 155 -8.93 -10.34 -32.56
N ALA A 156 -8.99 -11.26 -31.59
CA ALA A 156 -7.82 -11.77 -30.88
C ALA A 156 -6.72 -12.32 -31.81
N ALA A 157 -7.12 -12.93 -32.94
CA ALA A 157 -6.20 -13.43 -33.97
C ALA A 157 -5.37 -12.32 -34.67
N GLN A 158 -5.78 -11.07 -34.56
CA GLN A 158 -5.11 -9.90 -35.15
C GLN A 158 -4.29 -9.11 -34.13
N VAL A 159 -4.32 -9.47 -32.85
CA VAL A 159 -3.54 -8.83 -31.80
C VAL A 159 -2.11 -9.38 -31.83
N PRO A 160 -1.08 -8.56 -32.16
CA PRO A 160 0.29 -9.02 -32.19
C PRO A 160 0.83 -9.29 -30.79
N ALA A 161 1.77 -10.24 -30.64
CA ALA A 161 2.32 -10.64 -29.35
C ALA A 161 3.24 -9.58 -28.72
N ASP A 162 3.84 -8.70 -29.51
CA ASP A 162 4.87 -7.73 -29.12
C ASP A 162 4.52 -6.27 -29.33
N SER A 163 3.46 -5.98 -30.12
CA SER A 163 3.02 -4.63 -30.41
C SER A 163 1.49 -4.56 -30.56
N LEU A 164 0.95 -3.33 -30.41
CA LEU A 164 -0.47 -3.11 -30.68
C LEU A 164 -0.75 -3.06 -32.19
N VAL A 165 -1.96 -3.48 -32.56
CA VAL A 165 -2.50 -3.21 -33.89
C VAL A 165 -2.61 -1.69 -34.07
N PRO A 166 -2.18 -1.10 -35.22
CA PRO A 166 -2.27 0.31 -35.44
C PRO A 166 -3.67 0.88 -35.18
N GLY A 167 -3.76 1.94 -34.40
CA GLY A 167 -5.01 2.59 -34.02
C GLY A 167 -5.84 1.84 -32.98
N ALA A 168 -5.28 0.83 -32.30
CA ALA A 168 -5.92 0.11 -31.21
C ALA A 168 -5.23 0.38 -29.87
N ALA A 169 -5.92 0.11 -28.74
CA ALA A 169 -5.40 0.21 -27.39
C ALA A 169 -6.07 -0.83 -26.48
N HIS A 170 -5.34 -1.26 -25.44
CA HIS A 170 -5.90 -2.07 -24.37
C HIS A 170 -6.84 -1.22 -23.52
N GLN A 171 -8.03 -1.72 -23.22
CA GLN A 171 -9.02 -1.04 -22.37
C GLN A 171 -9.72 -2.03 -21.45
N ILE A 172 -10.01 -1.59 -20.22
CA ILE A 172 -10.87 -2.34 -19.29
C ILE A 172 -12.32 -2.00 -19.66
N THR A 173 -13.04 -2.97 -20.23
CA THR A 173 -14.40 -2.79 -20.79
C THR A 173 -15.51 -3.28 -19.86
N GLY A 174 -15.18 -4.15 -18.88
CA GLY A 174 -16.18 -4.81 -18.04
C GLY A 174 -16.77 -3.97 -16.90
N GLY A 175 -16.24 -2.76 -16.66
CA GLY A 175 -16.69 -1.89 -15.56
C GLY A 175 -16.29 -2.38 -14.15
N LEU A 176 -16.65 -1.57 -13.13
CA LEU A 176 -16.20 -1.76 -11.75
C LEU A 176 -16.61 -3.11 -11.15
N LEU A 177 -17.82 -3.59 -11.44
CA LEU A 177 -18.35 -4.82 -10.84
C LEU A 177 -17.60 -6.09 -11.29
N THR A 178 -16.97 -6.07 -12.46
CA THR A 178 -16.16 -7.21 -12.93
C THR A 178 -14.86 -7.37 -12.14
N MET A 179 -14.42 -6.31 -11.44
CA MET A 179 -13.26 -6.34 -10.55
C MET A 179 -13.57 -6.95 -9.18
N VAL A 180 -14.85 -7.17 -8.86
CA VAL A 180 -15.29 -7.68 -7.55
C VAL A 180 -15.63 -9.15 -7.68
N THR A 181 -14.70 -10.01 -7.33
CA THR A 181 -14.85 -11.48 -7.34
C THR A 181 -14.52 -12.05 -5.97
N PRO A 182 -14.89 -13.29 -5.65
CA PRO A 182 -14.47 -13.93 -4.40
C PRO A 182 -12.95 -13.93 -4.19
N PHE A 183 -12.18 -14.09 -5.27
CA PHE A 183 -10.72 -14.06 -5.22
C PHE A 183 -10.18 -12.66 -4.89
N THR A 184 -10.72 -11.62 -5.51
CA THR A 184 -10.27 -10.24 -5.29
C THR A 184 -10.72 -9.71 -3.93
N LEU A 185 -11.91 -10.09 -3.44
CA LEU A 185 -12.35 -9.80 -2.09
C LEU A 185 -11.48 -10.48 -1.03
N LEU A 186 -11.07 -11.72 -1.28
CA LEU A 186 -10.11 -12.40 -0.41
C LEU A 186 -8.75 -11.68 -0.40
N GLY A 187 -8.30 -11.13 -1.55
CA GLY A 187 -7.13 -10.26 -1.64
C GLY A 187 -7.26 -9.02 -0.76
N GLY A 188 -8.43 -8.37 -0.76
CA GLY A 188 -8.75 -7.27 0.16
C GLY A 188 -8.66 -7.65 1.64
N ALA A 189 -9.15 -8.84 2.00
CA ALA A 189 -9.03 -9.38 3.36
C ALA A 189 -7.57 -9.67 3.74
N VAL A 190 -6.76 -10.16 2.80
CA VAL A 190 -5.32 -10.39 2.99
C VAL A 190 -4.61 -9.10 3.37
N THR A 191 -4.74 -8.05 2.57
CA THR A 191 -4.05 -6.77 2.85
C THR A 191 -4.53 -6.14 4.15
N CYS A 192 -5.82 -6.18 4.45
CA CYS A 192 -6.35 -5.74 5.73
C CYS A 192 -5.68 -6.46 6.91
N LEU A 193 -5.66 -7.79 6.90
CA LEU A 193 -5.09 -8.58 7.99
C LEU A 193 -3.57 -8.39 8.10
N LEU A 194 -2.87 -8.32 6.97
CA LEU A 194 -1.43 -8.05 6.95
C LEU A 194 -1.12 -6.68 7.54
N PHE A 195 -1.82 -5.63 7.10
CA PHE A 195 -1.58 -4.27 7.59
C PHE A 195 -1.98 -4.10 9.06
N LEU A 196 -3.11 -4.66 9.48
CA LEU A 196 -3.50 -4.69 10.90
C LEU A 196 -2.41 -5.31 11.78
N ASN A 197 -1.89 -6.47 11.39
CA ASN A 197 -0.83 -7.14 12.14
C ASN A 197 0.48 -6.35 12.08
N HIS A 198 0.80 -5.76 10.93
CA HIS A 198 2.01 -4.96 10.74
C HIS A 198 2.00 -3.70 11.60
N GLY A 199 0.88 -2.97 11.62
CA GLY A 199 0.69 -1.81 12.49
C GLY A 199 0.73 -2.17 13.98
N ALA A 200 0.11 -3.29 14.38
CA ALA A 200 0.17 -3.77 15.75
C ALA A 200 1.61 -4.10 16.20
N LEU A 201 2.40 -4.74 15.33
CA LEU A 201 3.82 -5.01 15.59
C LEU A 201 4.63 -3.72 15.64
N PHE A 202 4.33 -2.74 14.77
CA PHE A 202 5.02 -1.46 14.74
C PHE A 202 4.76 -0.65 16.02
N VAL A 203 3.50 -0.56 16.47
CA VAL A 203 3.15 0.10 17.75
C VAL A 203 3.84 -0.62 18.91
N ALA A 204 3.85 -1.97 18.93
CA ALA A 204 4.56 -2.72 19.97
C ALA A 204 6.05 -2.40 20.00
N LEU A 205 6.67 -2.28 18.82
CA LEU A 205 8.09 -1.95 18.67
C LEU A 205 8.42 -0.51 19.08
N LYS A 206 7.53 0.44 18.79
CA LYS A 206 7.79 1.89 18.92
C LYS A 206 7.31 2.49 20.22
N THR A 207 6.56 1.77 21.05
CA THR A 207 6.03 2.27 22.33
C THR A 207 6.57 1.48 23.52
N THR A 208 6.33 1.97 24.73
CA THR A 208 6.66 1.31 26.00
C THR A 208 5.41 1.04 26.84
N GLY A 209 5.56 0.27 27.92
CA GLY A 209 4.50 0.04 28.90
C GLY A 209 3.33 -0.82 28.40
N ASP A 210 2.14 -0.53 28.94
CA ASP A 210 0.93 -1.35 28.71
C ASP A 210 0.44 -1.28 27.24
N LEU A 211 0.59 -0.12 26.59
CA LEU A 211 0.23 0.06 25.18
C LEU A 211 1.02 -0.91 24.26
N SER A 212 2.34 -0.99 24.45
CA SER A 212 3.21 -1.92 23.71
C SER A 212 2.79 -3.38 23.92
N GLN A 213 2.51 -3.76 25.17
CA GLN A 213 2.09 -5.11 25.50
C GLN A 213 0.72 -5.46 24.90
N ARG A 214 -0.23 -4.52 24.87
CA ARG A 214 -1.53 -4.73 24.23
C ARG A 214 -1.39 -4.86 22.73
N ALA A 215 -0.56 -4.04 22.11
CA ALA A 215 -0.27 -4.13 20.70
C ALA A 215 0.33 -5.49 20.33
N LEU A 216 1.29 -5.99 21.11
CA LEU A 216 1.86 -7.32 20.90
C LEU A 216 0.83 -8.45 21.14
N ARG A 217 -0.03 -8.32 22.15
CA ARG A 217 -1.14 -9.30 22.36
C ARG A 217 -2.12 -9.29 21.18
N MET A 218 -2.42 -8.12 20.62
CA MET A 218 -3.26 -7.98 19.43
C MET A 218 -2.62 -8.68 18.22
N SER A 219 -1.33 -8.43 17.97
CA SER A 219 -0.58 -9.11 16.91
C SER A 219 -0.60 -10.64 17.08
N ARG A 220 -0.41 -11.16 18.29
CA ARG A 220 -0.47 -12.61 18.55
C ARG A 220 -1.82 -13.24 18.17
N ARG A 221 -2.92 -12.48 18.22
CA ARG A 221 -4.26 -12.92 17.82
C ARG A 221 -4.48 -12.76 16.31
N LEU A 222 -3.95 -11.71 15.71
CA LEU A 222 -4.10 -11.42 14.27
C LEU A 222 -3.19 -12.28 13.39
N ALA A 223 -1.97 -12.53 13.82
CA ALA A 223 -0.95 -13.20 13.00
C ALA A 223 -1.37 -14.59 12.48
N PRO A 224 -2.05 -15.47 13.25
CA PRO A 224 -2.54 -16.74 12.72
C PRO A 224 -3.56 -16.56 11.60
N ALA A 225 -4.52 -15.65 11.76
CA ALA A 225 -5.53 -15.35 10.74
C ALA A 225 -4.91 -14.72 9.50
N ALA A 226 -4.01 -13.72 9.68
CA ALA A 226 -3.29 -13.09 8.59
C ALA A 226 -2.49 -14.12 7.77
N THR A 227 -1.75 -15.02 8.45
CA THR A 227 -0.97 -16.07 7.79
C THR A 227 -1.87 -17.06 7.05
N ALA A 228 -2.95 -17.54 7.67
CA ALA A 228 -3.83 -18.54 7.07
C ALA A 228 -4.58 -17.98 5.85
N VAL A 229 -5.16 -16.77 5.97
CA VAL A 229 -5.90 -16.12 4.87
C VAL A 229 -4.96 -15.77 3.71
N THR A 230 -3.75 -15.29 4.01
CA THR A 230 -2.72 -15.03 2.99
C THR A 230 -2.29 -16.32 2.30
N ALA A 231 -2.07 -17.40 3.03
CA ALA A 231 -1.72 -18.69 2.47
C ALA A 231 -2.83 -19.23 1.56
N ALA A 232 -4.09 -19.15 1.98
CA ALA A 232 -5.24 -19.57 1.17
C ALA A 232 -5.33 -18.79 -0.15
N TRP A 233 -5.22 -17.46 -0.08
CA TRP A 233 -5.23 -16.60 -1.26
C TRP A 233 -4.04 -16.88 -2.18
N ALA A 234 -2.83 -16.98 -1.62
CA ALA A 234 -1.61 -17.17 -2.39
C ALA A 234 -1.55 -18.55 -3.07
N LEU A 235 -2.03 -19.60 -2.40
CA LEU A 235 -2.18 -20.92 -3.01
C LEU A 235 -3.22 -20.91 -4.13
N TRP A 236 -4.37 -20.23 -3.93
CA TRP A 236 -5.36 -20.05 -4.99
C TRP A 236 -4.74 -19.31 -6.19
N ALA A 237 -4.04 -18.20 -5.94
CA ALA A 237 -3.34 -17.43 -6.97
C ALA A 237 -2.33 -18.29 -7.74
N GLN A 238 -1.50 -19.07 -7.02
CA GLN A 238 -0.48 -19.92 -7.60
C GLN A 238 -1.06 -21.04 -8.48
N LEU A 239 -2.11 -21.71 -8.00
CA LEU A 239 -2.67 -22.88 -8.66
C LEU A 239 -3.61 -22.53 -9.81
N ALA A 240 -4.36 -21.43 -9.70
CA ALA A 240 -5.37 -21.06 -10.68
C ALA A 240 -4.88 -20.03 -11.71
N TYR A 241 -3.97 -19.14 -11.32
CA TYR A 241 -3.62 -17.98 -12.15
C TYR A 241 -2.14 -17.89 -12.51
N SER A 242 -1.20 -18.41 -11.68
CA SER A 242 0.21 -18.35 -12.01
C SER A 242 0.59 -19.45 -13.00
N GLY A 243 1.14 -19.04 -14.17
CA GLY A 243 1.71 -19.98 -15.14
C GLY A 243 3.19 -20.32 -14.89
N SER A 244 3.83 -19.70 -13.87
CA SER A 244 5.27 -19.79 -13.62
C SER A 244 5.61 -20.68 -12.43
N ALA A 245 6.48 -21.66 -12.64
CA ALA A 245 7.06 -22.44 -11.53
C ALA A 245 7.98 -21.60 -10.64
N LEU A 246 8.58 -20.53 -11.18
CA LEU A 246 9.50 -19.66 -10.44
C LEU A 246 8.77 -18.85 -9.37
N SER A 247 7.46 -18.58 -9.52
CA SER A 247 6.68 -17.85 -8.53
C SER A 247 6.49 -18.60 -7.19
N TRP A 248 6.76 -19.92 -7.15
CA TRP A 248 6.81 -20.67 -5.90
C TRP A 248 7.92 -20.18 -4.96
N ILE A 249 9.05 -19.70 -5.50
CA ILE A 249 10.18 -19.23 -4.67
C ILE A 249 9.75 -18.06 -3.78
N PRO A 250 9.27 -16.93 -4.31
CA PRO A 250 8.82 -15.82 -3.45
C PRO A 250 7.61 -16.20 -2.58
N LEU A 251 6.72 -17.08 -3.03
CA LEU A 251 5.61 -17.56 -2.22
C LEU A 251 6.10 -18.30 -0.97
N VAL A 252 7.07 -19.20 -1.11
CA VAL A 252 7.65 -19.94 0.04
C VAL A 252 8.38 -19.00 0.99
N ILE A 253 9.13 -18.02 0.47
CA ILE A 253 9.81 -17.02 1.31
C ILE A 253 8.80 -16.15 2.06
N ALA A 254 7.71 -15.71 1.40
CA ALA A 254 6.64 -14.97 2.03
C ALA A 254 5.99 -15.78 3.18
N ALA A 255 5.67 -17.04 2.92
CA ALA A 255 5.12 -17.94 3.93
C ALA A 255 6.09 -18.14 5.12
N ALA A 256 7.37 -18.35 4.86
CA ALA A 256 8.40 -18.45 5.90
C ALA A 256 8.52 -17.17 6.73
N GLY A 257 8.44 -16.00 6.09
CA GLY A 257 8.42 -14.70 6.76
C GLY A 257 7.21 -14.54 7.70
N LEU A 258 6.01 -14.85 7.22
CA LEU A 258 4.77 -14.74 8.02
C LEU A 258 4.74 -15.75 9.17
N ILE A 259 5.13 -17.00 8.94
CA ILE A 259 5.23 -18.03 9.98
C ILE A 259 6.30 -17.64 11.01
N GLY A 260 7.46 -17.20 10.55
CA GLY A 260 8.53 -16.72 11.42
C GLY A 260 8.09 -15.53 12.26
N SER A 261 7.36 -14.57 11.68
CA SER A 261 6.78 -13.44 12.40
C SER A 261 5.83 -13.90 13.51
N LEU A 262 4.93 -14.83 13.20
CA LEU A 262 4.00 -15.42 14.16
C LEU A 262 4.74 -16.08 15.34
N LEU A 263 5.79 -16.85 15.07
CA LEU A 263 6.58 -17.54 16.10
C LEU A 263 7.35 -16.54 16.97
N MET A 264 8.00 -15.53 16.36
CA MET A 264 8.72 -14.49 17.09
C MET A 264 7.79 -13.60 17.91
N GLY A 265 6.60 -13.27 17.40
CA GLY A 265 5.59 -12.54 18.15
C GLY A 265 5.12 -13.31 19.38
N ARG A 266 4.93 -14.64 19.27
CA ARG A 266 4.58 -15.51 20.41
C ARG A 266 5.69 -15.56 21.47
N SER A 267 6.96 -15.57 21.07
CA SER A 267 8.11 -15.55 21.98
C SER A 267 8.37 -14.18 22.62
N GLY A 268 7.61 -13.14 22.26
CA GLY A 268 7.78 -11.79 22.81
C GLY A 268 8.87 -10.95 22.15
N ASN A 269 9.37 -11.35 20.99
CA ASN A 269 10.38 -10.62 20.24
C ASN A 269 9.72 -9.78 19.12
N GLU A 270 9.19 -8.60 19.49
CA GLU A 270 8.46 -7.72 18.59
C GLU A 270 9.32 -7.23 17.42
N GLY A 271 10.60 -6.96 17.63
CA GLY A 271 11.51 -6.48 16.58
C GLY A 271 11.74 -7.51 15.47
N ARG A 272 12.04 -8.77 15.86
CA ARG A 272 12.19 -9.86 14.89
C ARG A 272 10.86 -10.22 14.24
N ALA A 273 9.75 -10.15 15.00
CA ALA A 273 8.42 -10.40 14.46
C ALA A 273 8.07 -9.34 13.39
N PHE A 274 8.34 -8.07 13.63
CA PHE A 274 8.14 -6.99 12.66
C PHE A 274 9.01 -7.19 11.41
N ALA A 275 10.31 -7.46 11.57
CA ALA A 275 11.22 -7.66 10.45
C ALA A 275 10.81 -8.85 9.57
N LEU A 276 10.43 -9.98 10.16
CA LEU A 276 9.96 -11.15 9.43
C LEU A 276 8.60 -10.91 8.75
N HIS A 277 7.71 -10.13 9.38
CA HIS A 277 6.45 -9.72 8.75
C HIS A 277 6.68 -8.80 7.56
N PHE A 278 7.62 -7.87 7.67
CA PHE A 278 8.07 -7.03 6.56
C PHE A 278 8.56 -7.89 5.38
N VAL A 279 9.42 -8.87 5.64
CA VAL A 279 9.88 -9.84 4.62
C VAL A 279 8.70 -10.60 4.02
N GLY A 280 7.74 -11.02 4.83
CA GLY A 280 6.53 -11.71 4.37
C GLY A 280 5.72 -10.86 3.37
N ILE A 281 5.46 -9.58 3.68
CA ILE A 281 4.76 -8.65 2.77
C ILE A 281 5.60 -8.40 1.52
N ALA A 282 6.91 -8.11 1.66
CA ALA A 282 7.79 -7.84 0.55
C ALA A 282 7.78 -8.98 -0.48
N PHE A 283 7.92 -10.22 -0.02
CA PHE A 283 7.93 -11.38 -0.91
C PHE A 283 6.53 -11.77 -1.41
N ALA A 284 5.45 -11.39 -0.72
CA ALA A 284 4.10 -11.47 -1.27
C ALA A 284 3.94 -10.55 -2.50
N VAL A 285 4.53 -9.35 -2.46
CA VAL A 285 4.55 -8.45 -3.64
C VAL A 285 5.40 -9.04 -4.76
N VAL A 286 6.60 -9.56 -4.45
CA VAL A 286 7.43 -10.27 -5.45
C VAL A 286 6.66 -11.43 -6.08
N PHE A 287 5.89 -12.18 -5.28
CA PHE A 287 5.04 -13.27 -5.77
C PHE A 287 3.99 -12.75 -6.77
N ILE A 288 3.30 -11.65 -6.47
CA ILE A 288 2.30 -11.04 -7.36
C ILE A 288 2.94 -10.73 -8.72
N PHE A 289 4.07 -10.01 -8.74
CA PHE A 289 4.75 -9.64 -9.98
C PHE A 289 5.30 -10.86 -10.73
N ALA A 290 5.82 -11.86 -10.03
CA ALA A 290 6.26 -13.12 -10.65
C ALA A 290 5.10 -13.94 -11.21
N ALA A 291 3.94 -13.91 -10.55
CA ALA A 291 2.74 -14.61 -11.02
C ALA A 291 2.14 -13.97 -12.26
N MET A 292 2.18 -12.63 -12.41
CA MET A 292 1.63 -11.94 -13.59
C MET A 292 2.58 -11.96 -14.80
N ALA A 293 3.88 -12.08 -14.61
CA ALA A 293 4.84 -12.08 -15.73
C ALA A 293 4.54 -13.21 -16.74
N PRO A 294 4.73 -12.96 -18.06
CA PRO A 294 5.35 -11.80 -18.71
C PRO A 294 4.40 -10.61 -18.96
N ASN A 295 3.19 -10.65 -18.44
CA ASN A 295 2.21 -9.59 -18.62
C ASN A 295 2.33 -8.54 -17.50
N VAL A 296 2.09 -7.27 -17.81
CA VAL A 296 1.87 -6.20 -16.84
C VAL A 296 0.41 -6.13 -16.44
N MET A 297 -0.50 -6.53 -17.35
CA MET A 297 -1.93 -6.70 -17.08
C MET A 297 -2.46 -7.90 -17.84
N ARG A 298 -3.17 -8.78 -17.15
CA ARG A 298 -3.81 -9.95 -17.76
C ARG A 298 -5.24 -9.63 -18.16
N SER A 299 -5.67 -10.17 -19.30
CA SER A 299 -7.08 -10.20 -19.67
C SER A 299 -7.75 -11.45 -19.13
N SER A 300 -8.96 -11.28 -18.57
CA SER A 300 -9.87 -12.37 -18.21
C SER A 300 -10.78 -12.81 -19.36
N VAL A 301 -10.77 -12.07 -20.46
CA VAL A 301 -11.60 -12.34 -21.65
C VAL A 301 -10.90 -13.29 -22.61
N ASP A 302 -9.70 -12.90 -23.05
CA ASP A 302 -8.85 -13.69 -23.94
C ASP A 302 -7.37 -13.43 -23.59
N PRO A 303 -6.53 -14.47 -23.47
CA PRO A 303 -5.10 -14.30 -23.23
C PRO A 303 -4.39 -13.39 -24.25
N ALA A 304 -4.85 -13.34 -25.50
CA ALA A 304 -4.31 -12.48 -26.55
C ALA A 304 -4.54 -10.98 -26.27
N TYR A 305 -5.52 -10.64 -25.45
CA TYR A 305 -5.80 -9.27 -25.03
C TYR A 305 -4.98 -8.84 -23.79
N SER A 306 -4.11 -9.70 -23.29
CA SER A 306 -3.23 -9.35 -22.17
C SER A 306 -2.13 -8.41 -22.63
N LEU A 307 -1.86 -7.38 -21.81
CA LEU A 307 -0.79 -6.41 -22.08
C LEU A 307 0.54 -6.94 -21.55
N THR A 308 1.48 -7.19 -22.44
CA THR A 308 2.80 -7.71 -22.09
C THR A 308 3.78 -6.60 -21.66
N ILE A 309 4.88 -6.99 -20.97
CA ILE A 309 5.96 -6.07 -20.59
C ILE A 309 6.53 -5.34 -21.81
N GLN A 310 6.69 -6.02 -22.96
CA GLN A 310 7.23 -5.45 -24.17
C GLN A 310 6.27 -4.45 -24.82
N GLN A 311 4.99 -4.80 -24.94
CA GLN A 311 3.97 -3.93 -25.52
C GLN A 311 3.81 -2.63 -24.72
N ALA A 312 3.80 -2.74 -23.38
CA ALA A 312 3.59 -1.60 -22.49
C ALA A 312 4.82 -0.68 -22.39
N ALA A 313 6.01 -1.16 -22.75
CA ALA A 313 7.27 -0.46 -22.51
C ALA A 313 7.43 0.78 -23.36
N SER A 314 7.96 1.86 -22.76
CA SER A 314 8.49 3.03 -23.47
C SER A 314 9.70 2.66 -24.33
N ALA A 315 10.06 3.57 -25.26
CA ALA A 315 11.25 3.42 -26.09
C ALA A 315 12.52 3.22 -25.24
N ASP A 316 13.45 2.41 -25.74
CA ASP A 316 14.72 2.09 -25.05
C ASP A 316 15.51 3.32 -24.61
N THR A 317 15.48 4.41 -25.40
CA THR A 317 16.12 5.67 -25.03
C THR A 317 15.52 6.27 -23.76
N THR A 318 14.18 6.24 -23.63
CA THR A 318 13.48 6.71 -22.44
C THR A 318 13.86 5.87 -21.22
N LEU A 319 13.80 4.55 -21.37
CA LEU A 319 14.16 3.61 -20.30
C LEU A 319 15.62 3.75 -19.88
N LEU A 320 16.53 4.03 -20.82
CA LEU A 320 17.96 4.27 -20.53
C LEU A 320 18.16 5.56 -19.71
N ILE A 321 17.54 6.68 -20.13
CA ILE A 321 17.63 7.95 -19.40
C ILE A 321 17.08 7.79 -17.97
N MET A 322 15.93 7.13 -17.84
CA MET A 322 15.34 6.82 -16.54
C MET A 322 16.26 5.95 -15.70
N SER A 323 16.94 4.95 -16.29
CA SER A 323 17.86 4.06 -15.58
C SER A 323 19.07 4.80 -15.03
N VAL A 324 19.64 5.75 -15.81
CA VAL A 324 20.73 6.62 -15.36
C VAL A 324 20.26 7.49 -14.19
N ALA A 325 19.10 8.12 -14.31
CA ALA A 325 18.52 8.93 -13.23
C ALA A 325 18.27 8.08 -11.96
N ALA A 326 17.69 6.89 -12.10
CA ALA A 326 17.46 5.99 -10.98
C ALA A 326 18.77 5.56 -10.30
N ALA A 327 19.81 5.25 -11.07
CA ALA A 327 21.12 4.87 -10.53
C ALA A 327 21.77 6.00 -9.69
N VAL A 328 21.48 7.26 -10.02
CA VAL A 328 21.99 8.43 -9.27
C VAL A 328 21.13 8.73 -8.04
N PHE A 329 19.82 8.79 -8.19
CA PHE A 329 18.92 9.29 -7.14
C PHE A 329 18.47 8.23 -6.14
N VAL A 330 18.21 6.98 -6.57
CA VAL A 330 17.69 5.93 -5.69
C VAL A 330 18.62 5.62 -4.51
N PRO A 331 19.95 5.51 -4.66
CA PRO A 331 20.85 5.31 -3.52
C PRO A 331 20.74 6.45 -2.49
N GLY A 332 20.63 7.71 -2.93
CA GLY A 332 20.45 8.86 -2.04
C GLY A 332 19.15 8.80 -1.26
N VAL A 333 18.03 8.47 -1.93
CA VAL A 333 16.71 8.31 -1.31
C VAL A 333 16.71 7.17 -0.30
N LEU A 334 17.29 6.01 -0.63
CA LEU A 334 17.41 4.88 0.29
C LEU A 334 18.27 5.23 1.51
N ALA A 335 19.41 5.90 1.31
CA ALA A 335 20.26 6.35 2.41
C ALA A 335 19.53 7.32 3.33
N TYR A 336 18.78 8.29 2.78
CA TYR A 336 17.95 9.21 3.54
C TYR A 336 16.85 8.47 4.33
N THR A 337 16.14 7.56 3.69
CA THR A 337 15.09 6.77 4.35
C THR A 337 15.67 5.98 5.52
N ILE A 338 16.76 5.25 5.33
CA ILE A 338 17.42 4.48 6.38
C ILE A 338 17.89 5.40 7.52
N TRP A 339 18.44 6.56 7.17
CA TRP A 339 18.89 7.55 8.16
C TRP A 339 17.71 8.09 8.97
N SER A 340 16.60 8.47 8.34
CA SER A 340 15.37 8.94 9.00
C SER A 340 14.86 7.90 10.00
N TYR A 341 14.74 6.63 9.60
CA TYR A 341 14.29 5.56 10.50
C TYR A 341 15.26 5.33 11.68
N LYS A 342 16.57 5.54 11.50
CA LYS A 342 17.56 5.45 12.59
C LYS A 342 17.46 6.62 13.56
N VAL A 343 17.27 7.84 13.06
CA VAL A 343 17.14 9.05 13.90
C VAL A 343 15.94 8.93 14.82
N PHE A 344 14.81 8.44 14.30
CA PHE A 344 13.58 8.27 15.06
C PHE A 344 13.39 6.85 15.62
N ALA A 345 14.47 6.09 15.84
CA ALA A 345 14.37 4.71 16.31
C ALA A 345 13.92 4.56 17.77
N SER A 346 14.04 5.61 18.59
CA SER A 346 13.70 5.59 20.02
C SER A 346 12.22 5.21 20.25
N ARG A 347 11.96 4.53 21.38
CA ARG A 347 10.60 4.19 21.80
C ARG A 347 9.93 5.39 22.44
N ILE A 348 8.63 5.53 22.20
CA ILE A 348 7.80 6.57 22.79
C ILE A 348 7.35 6.11 24.17
N ASN A 349 7.71 6.90 25.20
CA ASN A 349 7.17 6.70 26.53
C ASN A 349 5.77 7.33 26.61
N VAL A 350 4.74 6.49 26.76
CA VAL A 350 3.34 6.93 26.82
C VAL A 350 3.09 7.86 28.00
N GLU A 351 3.75 7.63 29.15
CA GLU A 351 3.56 8.41 30.37
C GLU A 351 4.11 9.85 30.26
N SER A 352 5.09 10.07 29.36
CA SER A 352 5.66 11.40 29.14
C SER A 352 4.77 12.30 28.26
N ILE A 353 3.72 11.77 27.66
CA ILE A 353 2.82 12.54 26.79
C ILE A 353 1.80 13.29 27.65
N ASN A 354 1.77 14.61 27.51
CA ASN A 354 0.74 15.43 28.13
C ASN A 354 -0.54 15.45 27.23
N PRO A 355 -1.68 14.91 27.70
CA PRO A 355 -2.91 14.87 26.90
C PRO A 355 -3.55 16.24 26.66
N ASP A 356 -3.25 17.23 27.52
CA ASP A 356 -3.84 18.57 27.48
C ASP A 356 -2.98 19.58 26.71
N GLU A 357 -1.82 19.16 26.24
CA GLU A 357 -0.89 20.03 25.52
C GLU A 357 -1.32 20.27 24.07
N GLY A 358 -1.24 21.53 23.63
CA GLY A 358 -1.34 21.96 22.23
C GLY A 358 -2.75 22.16 21.69
N GLY A 359 -2.80 22.99 20.65
CA GLY A 359 -4.00 23.33 19.88
C GLY A 359 -4.74 24.58 20.38
N LEU A 360 -5.50 25.17 19.46
CA LEU A 360 -6.33 26.33 19.73
C LEU A 360 -7.50 25.97 20.66
N HIS A 361 -7.75 26.78 21.67
CA HIS A 361 -8.92 26.60 22.53
C HIS A 361 -10.20 26.94 21.74
N PRO A 362 -11.27 26.12 21.77
CA PRO A 362 -12.51 26.36 21.00
C PRO A 362 -13.17 27.70 21.35
N THR A 363 -13.06 28.14 22.59
CA THR A 363 -13.57 29.45 23.06
C THR A 363 -12.84 30.61 22.38
N LEU A 364 -11.54 30.54 22.21
CA LEU A 364 -10.74 31.56 21.50
C LEU A 364 -11.09 31.65 20.01
N VAL A 365 -11.45 30.54 19.38
CA VAL A 365 -11.88 30.52 17.96
C VAL A 365 -13.27 31.18 17.81
N ARG A 366 -14.16 31.07 18.81
CA ARG A 366 -15.47 31.70 18.78
C ARG A 366 -15.43 33.21 19.18
N ASP A 367 -14.50 33.58 20.04
CA ASP A 367 -14.32 34.95 20.51
C ASP A 367 -13.40 35.79 19.59
N SER A 368 -13.09 35.31 18.39
CA SER A 368 -12.32 36.05 17.37
C SER A 368 -12.99 37.37 16.91
N THR A 369 -14.18 37.67 17.41
CA THR A 369 -14.87 38.97 17.25
C THR A 369 -14.43 40.00 18.29
N GLN A 370 -13.65 39.63 19.32
CA GLN A 370 -13.10 40.59 20.26
C GLN A 370 -11.75 41.12 19.76
N PRO A 371 -11.56 42.48 19.75
CA PRO A 371 -10.34 43.09 19.20
C PRO A 371 -9.03 42.79 19.92
N GLU A 372 -9.07 42.03 21.04
CA GLU A 372 -7.94 41.75 21.91
C GLU A 372 -7.55 40.25 21.99
N ALA A 373 -8.06 39.40 21.09
CA ALA A 373 -7.60 38.03 21.05
C ALA A 373 -6.15 37.97 20.52
N HIS A 374 -5.18 38.09 21.41
CA HIS A 374 -3.78 37.84 21.11
C HIS A 374 -3.62 36.35 20.77
N PHE A 375 -3.37 36.05 19.50
CA PHE A 375 -2.88 34.75 19.09
C PHE A 375 -1.46 34.60 19.65
N GLY A 376 -1.34 33.96 20.80
CA GLY A 376 -0.05 33.47 21.28
C GLY A 376 0.41 32.35 20.37
N TYR A 377 1.46 32.59 19.61
CA TYR A 377 2.20 31.58 18.84
C TYR A 377 3.00 30.69 19.78
#